data_19b6d0eee9698f9c46ed32bf26f0e7a5
#
_entry.id   19b6d0eee9698f9c46ed32bf26f0e7a5
#
_cell.length_a   1.000
_cell.length_b   1.000
_cell.length_c   1.000
_cell.angle_alpha   90.00
_cell.angle_beta   90.00
_cell.angle_gamma   90.00
#
_symmetry.space_group_name_H-M   'P 1'
#
loop_
_entity.id
_entity.type
_entity.pdbx_description
1 polymer ?
#
loop_
_entity_poly.entity_id
_entity_poly.type
_entity_poly.pdbx_seq_one_letter_code
_entity_poly.pdbx_strand_id
1 'polypeptide(L)'
;MDETIEKKIIEESHDFSIFSLFLQADIVVKIVILMLLFASIWSWTIIFSKYTNLKGILIETEEFEEKFYSSETLNKLSKRIGGQPTHPMEAVFFSAMVYFDRIKTGFSSKNFEFKKSFCDNVKKEMEIVINKELTGLEKGLNFLASVGSTAPFIGLFGTVWGIMNSFTAIGISQNTSLAVVAPGIAEALFATALGLVAAIPAVLFFNKFN
;
A
#
# COMPACT_ATOMS: atom_id res chain seq x y z
N MET A 1 40.87 2.20 38.26
CA MET A 1 39.77 1.25 38.54
C MET A 1 38.62 1.45 37.57
N ASP A 2 38.65 2.46 36.68
CA ASP A 2 37.52 2.83 35.81
C ASP A 2 37.61 2.33 34.38
N GLU A 3 38.81 2.22 33.79
CA GLU A 3 38.95 1.77 32.38
C GLU A 3 38.53 0.31 32.13
N THR A 4 38.70 -0.57 33.12
CA THR A 4 38.29 -1.98 33.03
C THR A 4 36.78 -2.14 33.17
N ILE A 5 36.11 -1.25 33.90
CA ILE A 5 34.67 -1.25 34.07
C ILE A 5 34.01 -0.64 32.85
N GLU A 6 34.57 0.46 32.29
CA GLU A 6 34.09 1.04 31.02
C GLU A 6 34.22 0.08 29.84
N LYS A 7 35.36 -0.62 29.70
CA LYS A 7 35.51 -1.65 28.66
C LYS A 7 34.52 -2.81 28.82
N LYS A 8 34.24 -3.25 30.04
CA LYS A 8 33.24 -4.29 30.29
C LYS A 8 31.82 -3.83 29.99
N ILE A 9 31.50 -2.57 30.30
CA ILE A 9 30.18 -1.98 29.98
C ILE A 9 30.04 -1.80 28.49
N ILE A 10 31.10 -1.46 27.75
CA ILE A 10 31.09 -1.32 26.27
C ILE A 10 31.03 -2.68 25.60
N GLU A 11 31.70 -3.71 26.11
CA GLU A 11 31.59 -5.09 25.63
C GLU A 11 30.19 -5.69 25.89
N GLU A 12 29.62 -5.49 27.09
CA GLU A 12 28.25 -5.93 27.40
C GLU A 12 27.19 -5.15 26.64
N SER A 13 27.42 -3.91 26.24
CA SER A 13 26.48 -3.14 25.40
C SER A 13 26.45 -3.62 23.95
N HIS A 14 27.50 -4.29 23.48
CA HIS A 14 27.49 -4.94 22.14
C HIS A 14 26.62 -6.18 22.07
N ASP A 15 26.32 -6.83 23.21
CA ASP A 15 25.47 -8.03 23.26
C ASP A 15 23.98 -7.72 23.07
N PHE A 16 23.53 -6.48 23.20
CA PHE A 16 22.16 -6.03 22.93
C PHE A 16 21.98 -5.41 21.53
N SER A 17 22.80 -5.79 20.56
CA SER A 17 22.58 -5.41 19.19
C SER A 17 21.28 -6.02 18.67
N ILE A 18 20.49 -5.28 17.86
CA ILE A 18 19.27 -5.77 17.21
C ILE A 18 19.52 -7.09 16.45
N PHE A 19 20.72 -7.25 15.91
CA PHE A 19 21.12 -8.46 15.21
C PHE A 19 21.36 -9.64 16.16
N SER A 20 21.96 -9.42 17.34
CA SER A 20 22.14 -10.47 18.33
C SER A 20 20.81 -10.94 18.93
N LEU A 21 19.88 -10.00 19.19
CA LEU A 21 18.52 -10.32 19.62
C LEU A 21 17.81 -11.19 18.58
N PHE A 22 17.92 -10.85 17.29
CA PHE A 22 17.33 -11.68 16.24
C PHE A 22 17.95 -13.09 16.16
N LEU A 23 19.28 -13.24 16.33
CA LEU A 23 19.95 -14.54 16.28
C LEU A 23 19.59 -15.45 17.46
N GLN A 24 19.34 -14.88 18.63
CA GLN A 24 18.99 -15.62 19.85
C GLN A 24 17.50 -15.94 19.92
N ALA A 25 16.65 -15.21 19.20
CA ALA A 25 15.21 -15.38 19.21
C ALA A 25 14.75 -16.80 18.89
N ASP A 26 13.62 -17.19 19.48
CA ASP A 26 12.95 -18.44 19.16
C ASP A 26 12.51 -18.47 17.69
N ILE A 27 12.41 -19.69 17.14
CA ILE A 27 12.05 -19.88 15.71
C ILE A 27 10.72 -19.19 15.34
N VAL A 28 9.73 -19.20 16.23
CA VAL A 28 8.42 -18.59 16.02
C VAL A 28 8.56 -17.06 15.96
N VAL A 29 9.31 -16.46 16.89
CA VAL A 29 9.56 -15.02 16.91
C VAL A 29 10.36 -14.59 15.67
N LYS A 30 11.34 -15.39 15.23
CA LYS A 30 12.06 -15.17 13.97
C LYS A 30 11.14 -15.11 12.76
N ILE A 31 10.20 -16.06 12.65
CA ILE A 31 9.24 -16.12 11.55
C ILE A 31 8.35 -14.87 11.57
N VAL A 32 7.87 -14.46 12.75
CA VAL A 32 7.07 -13.24 12.93
C VAL A 32 7.84 -12.01 12.47
N ILE A 33 9.08 -11.84 12.90
CA ILE A 33 9.94 -10.71 12.52
C ILE A 33 10.15 -10.69 11.00
N LEU A 34 10.50 -11.81 10.38
CA LEU A 34 10.72 -11.90 8.93
C LEU A 34 9.45 -11.58 8.14
N MET A 35 8.29 -12.08 8.60
CA MET A 35 7.00 -11.79 7.98
C MET A 35 6.68 -10.29 8.04
N LEU A 36 6.89 -9.64 9.18
CA LEU A 36 6.66 -8.20 9.36
C LEU A 36 7.63 -7.35 8.53
N LEU A 37 8.90 -7.72 8.45
CA LEU A 37 9.88 -7.06 7.59
C LEU A 37 9.50 -7.16 6.11
N PHE A 38 9.12 -8.35 5.65
CA PHE A 38 8.65 -8.55 4.28
C PHE A 38 7.41 -7.70 3.98
N ALA A 39 6.41 -7.74 4.87
CA ALA A 39 5.19 -6.93 4.74
C ALA A 39 5.50 -5.43 4.70
N SER A 40 6.45 -4.96 5.51
CA SER A 40 6.90 -3.57 5.54
C SER A 40 7.54 -3.16 4.21
N ILE A 41 8.51 -3.94 3.71
CA ILE A 41 9.19 -3.66 2.43
C ILE A 41 8.18 -3.63 1.28
N TRP A 42 7.26 -4.62 1.24
CA TRP A 42 6.23 -4.69 0.20
C TRP A 42 5.27 -3.49 0.27
N SER A 43 4.89 -3.06 1.48
CA SER A 43 4.08 -1.86 1.68
C SER A 43 4.76 -0.60 1.13
N TRP A 44 6.05 -0.42 1.41
CA TRP A 44 6.81 0.71 0.86
C TRP A 44 6.89 0.67 -0.68
N THR A 45 7.05 -0.50 -1.28
CA THR A 45 7.04 -0.67 -2.74
C THR A 45 5.71 -0.19 -3.33
N ILE A 46 4.58 -0.58 -2.72
CA ILE A 46 3.24 -0.14 -3.15
C ILE A 46 3.11 1.38 -2.97
N ILE A 47 3.54 1.93 -1.83
CA ILE A 47 3.46 3.37 -1.53
C ILE A 47 4.20 4.18 -2.59
N PHE A 48 5.45 3.83 -2.90
CA PHE A 48 6.24 4.54 -3.91
C PHE A 48 5.63 4.43 -5.31
N SER A 49 5.20 3.23 -5.70
CA SER A 49 4.55 3.01 -6.99
C SER A 49 3.27 3.84 -7.13
N LYS A 50 2.44 3.87 -6.08
CA LYS A 50 1.21 4.68 -6.08
C LYS A 50 1.47 6.17 -6.13
N TYR A 51 2.42 6.64 -5.33
CA TYR A 51 2.76 8.04 -5.29
C TYR A 51 3.22 8.57 -6.66
N THR A 52 4.07 7.82 -7.35
CA THR A 52 4.55 8.18 -8.69
C THR A 52 3.44 8.11 -9.74
N ASN A 53 2.62 7.05 -9.73
CA ASN A 53 1.51 6.89 -10.67
C ASN A 53 0.47 8.00 -10.52
N LEU A 54 0.01 8.27 -9.29
CA LEU A 54 -1.01 9.31 -9.07
C LEU A 54 -0.51 10.69 -9.47
N LYS A 55 0.77 10.99 -9.19
CA LYS A 55 1.38 12.26 -9.62
C LYS A 55 1.45 12.37 -11.15
N GLY A 56 1.77 11.28 -11.84
CA GLY A 56 1.76 11.24 -13.31
C GLY A 56 0.35 11.48 -13.86
N ILE A 57 -0.65 10.78 -13.34
CA ILE A 57 -2.06 10.93 -13.77
C ILE A 57 -2.56 12.37 -13.57
N LEU A 58 -2.20 13.05 -12.48
CA LEU A 58 -2.60 14.43 -12.24
C LEU A 58 -2.04 15.36 -13.32
N ILE A 59 -0.77 15.24 -13.66
CA ILE A 59 -0.12 16.07 -14.70
C ILE A 59 -0.76 15.80 -16.07
N GLU A 60 -0.94 14.53 -16.42
CA GLU A 60 -1.56 14.14 -17.70
C GLU A 60 -3.02 14.58 -17.79
N THR A 61 -3.74 14.62 -16.66
CA THR A 61 -5.12 15.12 -16.59
C THR A 61 -5.17 16.61 -16.87
N GLU A 62 -4.30 17.43 -16.27
CA GLU A 62 -4.22 18.87 -16.53
C GLU A 62 -3.89 19.16 -17.99
N GLU A 63 -2.94 18.45 -18.58
CA GLU A 63 -2.62 18.57 -20.01
C GLU A 63 -3.78 18.18 -20.91
N PHE A 64 -4.52 17.13 -20.54
CA PHE A 64 -5.69 16.70 -21.30
C PHE A 64 -6.81 17.74 -21.23
N GLU A 65 -7.08 18.32 -20.06
CA GLU A 65 -8.08 19.36 -19.88
C GLU A 65 -7.75 20.60 -20.74
N GLU A 66 -6.50 21.04 -20.76
CA GLU A 66 -6.07 22.14 -21.61
C GLU A 66 -6.29 21.85 -23.10
N LYS A 67 -5.92 20.63 -23.53
CA LYS A 67 -6.15 20.17 -24.91
C LYS A 67 -7.64 20.06 -25.25
N PHE A 68 -8.46 19.64 -24.29
CA PHE A 68 -9.91 19.50 -24.46
C PHE A 68 -10.58 20.86 -24.65
N TYR A 69 -10.27 21.83 -23.81
CA TYR A 69 -10.86 23.18 -23.90
C TYR A 69 -10.28 24.01 -25.06
N SER A 70 -9.04 23.79 -25.46
CA SER A 70 -8.42 24.47 -26.62
C SER A 70 -8.80 23.86 -27.97
N SER A 71 -9.39 22.68 -28.00
CA SER A 71 -9.74 21.96 -29.23
C SER A 71 -10.99 22.53 -29.87
N GLU A 72 -10.88 22.98 -31.13
CA GLU A 72 -12.03 23.49 -31.91
C GLU A 72 -13.11 22.43 -32.17
N THR A 73 -12.75 21.13 -32.18
CA THR A 73 -13.69 20.05 -32.51
C THR A 73 -13.27 18.75 -31.80
N LEU A 74 -14.22 18.08 -31.12
CA LEU A 74 -14.02 16.78 -30.45
C LEU A 74 -13.46 15.69 -31.38
N ASN A 75 -13.86 15.71 -32.66
CA ASN A 75 -13.36 14.78 -33.67
C ASN A 75 -11.87 14.97 -33.98
N LYS A 76 -11.34 16.21 -33.92
CA LYS A 76 -9.89 16.45 -34.06
C LYS A 76 -9.13 15.89 -32.88
N LEU A 77 -9.65 16.09 -31.66
CA LEU A 77 -9.07 15.55 -30.43
C LEU A 77 -9.04 14.02 -30.44
N SER A 78 -10.15 13.38 -30.79
CA SER A 78 -10.25 11.92 -30.90
C SER A 78 -9.25 11.31 -31.91
N LYS A 79 -9.07 11.96 -33.07
CA LYS A 79 -8.07 11.52 -34.05
C LYS A 79 -6.63 11.71 -33.55
N ARG A 80 -6.37 12.73 -32.73
CA ARG A 80 -5.05 12.99 -32.15
C ARG A 80 -4.67 11.96 -31.09
N ILE A 81 -5.64 11.48 -30.29
CA ILE A 81 -5.46 10.39 -29.32
C ILE A 81 -5.19 9.04 -30.02
N GLY A 82 -5.61 8.88 -31.28
CA GLY A 82 -5.18 7.77 -32.15
C GLY A 82 -5.70 6.39 -31.77
N GLY A 83 -6.76 6.29 -30.94
CA GLY A 83 -7.42 5.01 -30.60
C GLY A 83 -6.72 4.17 -29.52
N GLN A 84 -5.60 4.62 -28.99
CA GLN A 84 -4.91 4.01 -27.86
C GLN A 84 -4.75 5.04 -26.73
N PRO A 85 -5.74 5.13 -25.81
CA PRO A 85 -5.65 6.05 -24.69
C PRO A 85 -4.48 5.68 -23.79
N THR A 86 -3.66 6.66 -23.42
CA THR A 86 -2.46 6.48 -22.60
C THR A 86 -2.74 6.72 -21.12
N HIS A 87 -3.78 7.47 -20.80
CA HIS A 87 -4.18 7.77 -19.41
C HIS A 87 -5.71 7.72 -19.21
N PRO A 88 -6.21 7.67 -17.95
CA PRO A 88 -7.62 7.47 -17.64
C PRO A 88 -8.58 8.46 -18.30
N MET A 89 -8.25 9.75 -18.34
CA MET A 89 -9.12 10.77 -18.95
C MET A 89 -9.29 10.57 -20.46
N GLU A 90 -8.21 10.21 -21.16
CA GLU A 90 -8.28 9.84 -22.58
C GLU A 90 -9.14 8.59 -22.78
N ALA A 91 -9.04 7.59 -21.90
CA ALA A 91 -9.83 6.37 -21.98
C ALA A 91 -11.33 6.65 -21.86
N VAL A 92 -11.72 7.50 -20.91
CA VAL A 92 -13.12 7.93 -20.72
C VAL A 92 -13.62 8.71 -21.95
N PHE A 93 -12.84 9.68 -22.41
CA PHE A 93 -13.19 10.46 -23.59
C PHE A 93 -13.31 9.58 -24.84
N PHE A 94 -12.37 8.68 -25.05
CA PHE A 94 -12.35 7.77 -26.19
C PHE A 94 -13.56 6.83 -26.19
N SER A 95 -13.96 6.30 -25.03
CA SER A 95 -15.15 5.46 -24.91
C SER A 95 -16.43 6.19 -25.36
N ALA A 96 -16.57 7.45 -24.95
CA ALA A 96 -17.68 8.31 -25.37
C ALA A 96 -17.68 8.54 -26.90
N MET A 97 -16.51 8.79 -27.49
CA MET A 97 -16.37 9.02 -28.93
C MET A 97 -16.65 7.76 -29.76
N VAL A 98 -16.16 6.60 -29.33
CA VAL A 98 -16.44 5.31 -29.98
C VAL A 98 -17.95 5.03 -29.96
N TYR A 99 -18.63 5.25 -28.84
CA TYR A 99 -20.07 5.09 -28.76
C TYR A 99 -20.80 6.08 -29.67
N PHE A 100 -20.38 7.33 -29.69
CA PHE A 100 -20.92 8.35 -30.58
C PHE A 100 -20.77 7.97 -32.04
N ASP A 101 -19.62 7.54 -32.52
CA ASP A 101 -19.36 7.17 -33.89
C ASP A 101 -20.17 5.92 -34.33
N ARG A 102 -20.36 4.95 -33.41
CA ARG A 102 -21.16 3.76 -33.65
C ARG A 102 -22.63 4.08 -33.94
N ILE A 103 -23.18 5.09 -33.28
CA ILE A 103 -24.62 5.45 -33.40
C ILE A 103 -24.85 6.60 -34.39
N LYS A 104 -23.80 7.29 -34.84
CA LYS A 104 -23.88 8.39 -35.78
C LYS A 104 -24.67 8.08 -37.06
N THR A 105 -24.63 6.85 -37.52
CA THR A 105 -25.43 6.37 -38.69
C THR A 105 -26.94 6.37 -38.43
N GLY A 106 -27.38 6.34 -37.15
CA GLY A 106 -28.79 6.40 -36.75
C GLY A 106 -29.29 7.80 -36.35
N PHE A 107 -28.41 8.82 -36.34
CA PHE A 107 -28.67 10.14 -35.75
C PHE A 107 -29.56 11.06 -36.60
N SER A 108 -30.20 10.55 -37.69
CA SER A 108 -31.13 11.32 -38.54
C SER A 108 -32.49 11.60 -37.86
N SER A 109 -32.73 11.10 -36.68
CA SER A 109 -34.00 11.28 -35.97
C SER A 109 -34.02 12.58 -35.15
N LYS A 110 -35.00 13.47 -35.45
CA LYS A 110 -35.29 14.69 -34.69
C LYS A 110 -35.99 14.39 -33.34
N ASN A 111 -36.05 13.16 -32.89
CA ASN A 111 -36.82 12.74 -31.72
C ASN A 111 -36.09 13.08 -30.44
N PHE A 112 -36.71 13.87 -29.54
CA PHE A 112 -36.17 14.29 -28.24
C PHE A 112 -35.86 13.11 -27.32
N GLU A 113 -36.70 12.08 -27.30
CA GLU A 113 -36.49 10.88 -26.50
C GLU A 113 -35.23 10.11 -26.92
N PHE A 114 -34.99 10.05 -28.25
CA PHE A 114 -33.77 9.43 -28.77
C PHE A 114 -32.50 10.17 -28.28
N LYS A 115 -32.53 11.52 -28.32
CA LYS A 115 -31.39 12.33 -27.83
C LYS A 115 -31.13 12.12 -26.34
N LYS A 116 -32.19 12.06 -25.52
CA LYS A 116 -32.08 11.80 -24.10
C LYS A 116 -31.50 10.43 -23.83
N SER A 117 -32.07 9.39 -24.43
CA SER A 117 -31.57 8.01 -24.30
C SER A 117 -30.11 7.88 -24.76
N PHE A 118 -29.74 8.59 -25.83
CA PHE A 118 -28.37 8.63 -26.32
C PHE A 118 -27.42 9.21 -25.28
N CYS A 119 -27.71 10.38 -24.69
CA CYS A 119 -26.89 11.00 -23.64
C CYS A 119 -26.77 10.09 -22.42
N ASP A 120 -27.84 9.42 -22.02
CA ASP A 120 -27.84 8.51 -20.87
C ASP A 120 -26.95 7.28 -21.14
N ASN A 121 -26.96 6.76 -22.36
CA ASN A 121 -26.12 5.64 -22.72
C ASN A 121 -24.62 6.03 -22.84
N VAL A 122 -24.31 7.24 -23.38
CA VAL A 122 -22.93 7.75 -23.38
C VAL A 122 -22.41 7.87 -21.96
N LYS A 123 -23.22 8.42 -21.02
CA LYS A 123 -22.84 8.50 -19.61
C LYS A 123 -22.55 7.13 -19.00
N LYS A 124 -23.39 6.13 -19.28
CA LYS A 124 -23.17 4.76 -18.78
C LYS A 124 -21.87 4.16 -19.31
N GLU A 125 -21.54 4.35 -20.60
CA GLU A 125 -20.27 3.88 -21.16
C GLU A 125 -19.07 4.57 -20.49
N MET A 126 -19.16 5.88 -20.27
CA MET A 126 -18.12 6.61 -19.54
C MET A 126 -17.98 6.11 -18.09
N GLU A 127 -19.08 5.88 -17.38
CA GLU A 127 -19.09 5.36 -16.01
C GLU A 127 -18.45 3.97 -15.92
N ILE A 128 -18.70 3.09 -16.90
CA ILE A 128 -18.06 1.76 -16.96
C ILE A 128 -16.54 1.91 -17.05
N VAL A 129 -16.04 2.80 -17.90
CA VAL A 129 -14.60 3.03 -18.05
C VAL A 129 -14.03 3.70 -16.80
N ILE A 130 -14.71 4.69 -16.23
CA ILE A 130 -14.30 5.33 -14.97
C ILE A 130 -14.13 4.29 -13.86
N ASN A 131 -15.13 3.42 -13.66
CA ASN A 131 -15.06 2.38 -12.63
C ASN A 131 -13.94 1.38 -12.90
N LYS A 132 -13.65 1.06 -14.14
CA LYS A 132 -12.52 0.19 -14.52
C LYS A 132 -11.18 0.84 -14.19
N GLU A 133 -11.01 2.11 -14.53
CA GLU A 133 -9.78 2.87 -14.21
C GLU A 133 -9.60 3.04 -12.70
N LEU A 134 -10.66 3.39 -11.96
CA LEU A 134 -10.64 3.47 -10.50
C LEU A 134 -10.23 2.14 -9.86
N THR A 135 -10.83 1.02 -10.29
CA THR A 135 -10.44 -0.31 -9.82
C THR A 135 -8.97 -0.61 -10.12
N GLY A 136 -8.45 -0.14 -11.25
CA GLY A 136 -7.02 -0.20 -11.57
C GLY A 136 -6.15 0.59 -10.60
N LEU A 137 -6.62 1.79 -10.24
CA LEU A 137 -5.93 2.67 -9.29
C LEU A 137 -6.01 2.16 -7.84
N GLU A 138 -7.02 1.41 -7.47
CA GLU A 138 -7.17 0.81 -6.14
C GLU A 138 -6.28 -0.43 -5.91
N LYS A 139 -5.73 -1.02 -6.97
CA LYS A 139 -4.86 -2.22 -6.84
C LYS A 139 -3.72 -1.97 -5.87
N GLY A 140 -3.56 -2.89 -4.91
CA GLY A 140 -2.53 -2.83 -3.87
C GLY A 140 -2.96 -2.07 -2.61
N LEU A 141 -3.98 -1.20 -2.66
CA LEU A 141 -4.48 -0.52 -1.45
C LEU A 141 -5.04 -1.52 -0.43
N ASN A 142 -5.71 -2.58 -0.89
CA ASN A 142 -6.19 -3.65 -0.02
C ASN A 142 -5.08 -4.34 0.78
N PHE A 143 -3.87 -4.44 0.21
CA PHE A 143 -2.72 -4.96 0.92
C PHE A 143 -2.28 -4.00 2.03
N LEU A 144 -2.21 -2.70 1.75
CA LEU A 144 -1.90 -1.68 2.77
C LEU A 144 -2.92 -1.69 3.91
N ALA A 145 -4.22 -1.79 3.58
CA ALA A 145 -5.28 -1.92 4.58
C ALA A 145 -5.10 -3.16 5.46
N SER A 146 -4.78 -4.31 4.83
CA SER A 146 -4.54 -5.55 5.54
C SER A 146 -3.32 -5.48 6.45
N VAL A 147 -2.19 -4.98 5.97
CA VAL A 147 -0.97 -4.80 6.79
C VAL A 147 -1.25 -3.83 7.93
N GLY A 148 -1.90 -2.70 7.64
CA GLY A 148 -2.24 -1.69 8.65
C GLY A 148 -3.09 -2.25 9.78
N SER A 149 -4.05 -3.11 9.48
CA SER A 149 -4.95 -3.70 10.47
C SER A 149 -4.38 -4.94 11.17
N THR A 150 -3.55 -5.75 10.51
CA THR A 150 -3.11 -7.04 11.05
C THR A 150 -1.69 -7.04 11.61
N ALA A 151 -0.78 -6.22 11.09
CA ALA A 151 0.62 -6.21 11.53
C ALA A 151 0.81 -5.93 13.04
N PRO A 152 0.05 -5.03 13.71
CA PRO A 152 0.15 -4.86 15.15
C PRO A 152 -0.21 -6.12 15.93
N PHE A 153 -1.22 -6.87 15.48
CA PHE A 153 -1.64 -8.12 16.14
C PHE A 153 -0.63 -9.24 15.91
N ILE A 154 -0.01 -9.30 14.74
CA ILE A 154 1.09 -10.24 14.45
C ILE A 154 2.29 -9.93 15.36
N GLY A 155 2.64 -8.65 15.54
CA GLY A 155 3.66 -8.22 16.47
C GLY A 155 3.31 -8.57 17.93
N LEU A 156 2.07 -8.33 18.36
CA LEU A 156 1.57 -8.71 19.66
C LEU A 156 1.65 -10.23 19.89
N PHE A 157 1.30 -11.04 18.89
CA PHE A 157 1.47 -12.47 18.96
C PHE A 157 2.92 -12.86 19.22
N GLY A 158 3.88 -12.21 18.53
CA GLY A 158 5.31 -12.40 18.79
C GLY A 158 5.70 -12.08 20.25
N THR A 159 5.11 -11.02 20.82
CA THR A 159 5.35 -10.64 22.21
C THR A 159 4.84 -11.69 23.18
N VAL A 160 3.59 -12.14 23.00
CA VAL A 160 2.98 -13.15 23.87
C VAL A 160 3.80 -14.45 23.83
N TRP A 161 4.21 -14.88 22.64
CA TRP A 161 5.01 -16.08 22.45
C TRP A 161 6.38 -15.98 23.12
N GLY A 162 7.11 -14.89 22.91
CA GLY A 162 8.44 -14.68 23.50
C GLY A 162 8.41 -14.57 25.01
N ILE A 163 7.40 -13.87 25.58
CA ILE A 163 7.22 -13.82 27.05
C ILE A 163 6.90 -15.21 27.61
N MET A 164 6.04 -15.97 26.95
CA MET A 164 5.72 -17.34 27.35
C MET A 164 6.98 -18.22 27.41
N ASN A 165 7.84 -18.13 26.40
CA ASN A 165 9.10 -18.86 26.36
C ASN A 165 10.06 -18.42 27.48
N SER A 166 10.12 -17.11 27.79
CA SER A 166 10.92 -16.58 28.87
C SER A 166 10.50 -17.15 30.25
N PHE A 167 9.18 -17.24 30.49
CA PHE A 167 8.67 -17.87 31.71
C PHE A 167 8.92 -19.37 31.75
N THR A 168 8.83 -20.04 30.61
CA THR A 168 9.15 -21.48 30.53
C THR A 168 10.63 -21.73 30.87
N ALA A 169 11.54 -20.85 30.42
CA ALA A 169 12.96 -20.94 30.76
C ALA A 169 13.22 -20.81 32.28
N ILE A 170 12.48 -19.92 32.98
CA ILE A 170 12.53 -19.84 34.46
C ILE A 170 12.09 -21.17 35.07
N GLY A 171 11.00 -21.74 34.60
CA GLY A 171 10.46 -23.02 35.15
C GLY A 171 11.45 -24.18 35.00
N ILE A 172 12.17 -24.23 33.87
CA ILE A 172 13.17 -25.26 33.60
C ILE A 172 14.46 -25.03 34.40
N SER A 173 14.98 -23.83 34.42
CA SER A 173 16.25 -23.48 35.06
C SER A 173 16.14 -23.28 36.56
N GLN A 174 14.93 -23.16 37.10
CA GLN A 174 14.64 -22.76 38.50
C GLN A 174 15.39 -21.51 38.95
N ASN A 175 15.79 -20.67 38.01
CA ASN A 175 16.54 -19.45 38.23
C ASN A 175 15.67 -18.24 37.85
N THR A 176 15.28 -17.45 38.84
CA THR A 176 14.45 -16.25 38.69
C THR A 176 15.26 -14.99 38.41
N SER A 177 16.55 -15.11 38.09
CA SER A 177 17.41 -13.97 37.76
C SER A 177 16.87 -13.25 36.51
N LEU A 178 16.79 -11.93 36.57
CA LEU A 178 16.39 -11.10 35.44
C LEU A 178 17.31 -11.30 34.22
N ALA A 179 18.57 -11.63 34.43
CA ALA A 179 19.54 -11.90 33.36
C ALA A 179 19.13 -13.09 32.46
N VAL A 180 18.34 -14.04 32.98
CA VAL A 180 17.87 -15.20 32.22
C VAL A 180 16.72 -14.84 31.29
N VAL A 181 15.87 -13.90 31.67
CA VAL A 181 14.64 -13.57 30.94
C VAL A 181 14.70 -12.28 30.12
N ALA A 182 15.60 -11.37 30.48
CA ALA A 182 15.69 -10.07 29.82
C ALA A 182 15.91 -10.15 28.30
N PRO A 183 16.77 -11.04 27.75
CA PRO A 183 16.92 -11.18 26.31
C PRO A 183 15.60 -11.56 25.61
N GLY A 184 14.93 -12.62 26.10
CA GLY A 184 13.67 -13.10 25.49
C GLY A 184 12.52 -12.09 25.57
N ILE A 185 12.46 -11.30 26.66
CA ILE A 185 11.49 -10.20 26.76
C ILE A 185 11.85 -9.07 25.77
N ALA A 186 13.12 -8.73 25.64
CA ALA A 186 13.56 -7.70 24.69
C ALA A 186 13.24 -8.09 23.23
N GLU A 187 13.48 -9.35 22.85
CA GLU A 187 13.14 -9.90 21.54
C GLU A 187 11.64 -9.85 21.27
N ALA A 188 10.84 -10.23 22.26
CA ALA A 188 9.40 -10.17 22.20
C ALA A 188 8.89 -8.74 21.93
N LEU A 189 9.35 -7.77 22.71
CA LEU A 189 9.00 -6.35 22.54
C LEU A 189 9.42 -5.81 21.16
N PHE A 190 10.58 -6.25 20.67
CA PHE A 190 11.07 -5.88 19.35
C PHE A 190 10.12 -6.34 18.23
N ALA A 191 9.53 -7.53 18.34
CA ALA A 191 8.53 -8.00 17.37
C ALA A 191 7.30 -7.07 17.31
N THR A 192 6.81 -6.60 18.46
CA THR A 192 5.69 -5.63 18.48
C THR A 192 6.09 -4.28 17.90
N ALA A 193 7.28 -3.79 18.21
CA ALA A 193 7.77 -2.55 17.62
C ALA A 193 7.81 -2.63 16.07
N LEU A 194 8.28 -3.74 15.51
CA LEU A 194 8.27 -3.98 14.06
C LEU A 194 6.86 -4.05 13.49
N GLY A 195 5.91 -4.65 14.21
CA GLY A 195 4.51 -4.67 13.82
C GLY A 195 3.92 -3.26 13.67
N LEU A 196 4.24 -2.37 14.60
CA LEU A 196 3.82 -0.96 14.55
C LEU A 196 4.54 -0.18 13.43
N VAL A 197 5.84 -0.40 13.25
CA VAL A 197 6.61 0.22 12.15
C VAL A 197 6.08 -0.18 10.78
N ALA A 198 5.60 -1.40 10.61
CA ALA A 198 4.97 -1.84 9.37
C ALA A 198 3.56 -1.26 9.20
N ALA A 199 2.77 -1.22 10.27
CA ALA A 199 1.37 -0.82 10.22
C ALA A 199 1.16 0.69 10.02
N ILE A 200 1.92 1.52 10.73
CA ILE A 200 1.70 2.97 10.74
C ILE A 200 1.79 3.58 9.33
N PRO A 201 2.87 3.36 8.56
CA PRO A 201 2.93 3.86 7.19
C PRO A 201 1.84 3.28 6.30
N ALA A 202 1.53 1.99 6.44
CA ALA A 202 0.51 1.32 5.64
C ALA A 202 -0.87 1.98 5.82
N VAL A 203 -1.28 2.27 7.06
CA VAL A 203 -2.55 2.96 7.36
C VAL A 203 -2.54 4.39 6.84
N LEU A 204 -1.47 5.15 7.09
CA LEU A 204 -1.39 6.55 6.67
C LEU A 204 -1.50 6.69 5.16
N PHE A 205 -0.79 5.87 4.40
CA PHE A 205 -0.80 5.93 2.94
C PHE A 205 -2.05 5.29 2.34
N PHE A 206 -2.61 4.25 2.96
CA PHE A 206 -3.93 3.76 2.57
C PHE A 206 -4.97 4.89 2.62
N ASN A 207 -5.08 5.59 3.75
CA ASN A 207 -6.02 6.69 3.92
C ASN A 207 -5.75 7.89 3.00
N LYS A 208 -4.51 8.06 2.57
CA LYS A 208 -4.14 9.15 1.63
C LYS A 208 -4.51 8.83 0.18
N PHE A 209 -4.48 7.54 -0.20
CA PHE A 209 -4.71 7.10 -1.57
C PHE A 209 -6.14 6.60 -1.83
N ASN A 210 -6.91 6.37 -0.77
CA ASN A 210 -8.31 6.00 -0.81
C ASN A 210 -9.20 7.24 -0.77
#